data_98aa98af3b6f9854ad713f4c589e7697
#
_entry.id   98aa98af3b6f9854ad713f4c589e7697
#
_cell.length_a   1.000
_cell.length_b   1.000
_cell.length_c   1.000
_cell.angle_alpha   90.00
_cell.angle_beta   90.00
_cell.angle_gamma   90.00
#
_symmetry.space_group_name_H-M   'P 1'
#
loop_
_entity.id
_entity.type
_entity.pdbx_description
1 polymer ?
#
loop_
_entity_poly.entity_id
_entity_poly.type
_entity_poly.pdbx_seq_one_letter_code
_entity_poly.pdbx_strand_id
1 'polypeptide(L)'
;MKHPHHKTFHKTKIPDEDDLNATRFYRWHIDAALYALNPPKVTSLVAVNVPAGRRQTLRYDDGTGDELEVPLGTTAFVSGQTMYNILSEEDKEFVRNAKVEYAPHPYIWMSPARSRPDGLGMESDNLELPESELPPIDKADIKVLPMCWKNPVTGNLALQIHPSAVKAIHRPDGTVMTDLKEIRELIHRLQRPGIAPELVYAHDWTEGDCVLFNNQGVIHTVVGAFAPEEKRLFKQCNMASSEGVMGPDGKLY
;
A
#
# COMPACT_ATOMS: atom_id res chain seq x y z
N MET A 1 9.74 0.13 15.64
CA MET A 1 8.44 -0.55 15.47
C MET A 1 8.75 -1.97 15.04
N LYS A 2 8.15 -2.99 15.65
CA LYS A 2 8.28 -4.37 15.17
C LYS A 2 7.16 -4.62 14.18
N HIS A 3 7.47 -5.09 12.97
CA HIS A 3 6.42 -5.55 12.06
C HIS A 3 5.77 -6.82 12.61
N PRO A 4 4.44 -6.96 12.47
CA PRO A 4 3.79 -8.20 12.85
C PRO A 4 4.32 -9.34 11.96
N HIS A 5 4.41 -10.52 12.53
CA HIS A 5 4.78 -11.72 11.77
C HIS A 5 3.68 -12.03 10.74
N HIS A 6 4.05 -12.49 9.52
CA HIS A 6 3.09 -12.80 8.47
C HIS A 6 2.01 -13.80 8.92
N LYS A 7 2.32 -14.73 9.84
CA LYS A 7 1.36 -15.69 10.43
C LYS A 7 0.21 -15.04 11.21
N THR A 8 0.42 -13.80 11.70
CA THR A 8 -0.61 -13.08 12.46
C THR A 8 -1.23 -11.93 11.69
N PHE A 9 -0.59 -11.54 10.59
CA PHE A 9 -0.99 -10.38 9.81
C PHE A 9 -1.97 -10.74 8.68
N HIS A 10 -1.69 -11.84 7.95
CA HIS A 10 -2.53 -12.31 6.86
C HIS A 10 -3.67 -13.21 7.37
N LYS A 11 -4.77 -13.23 6.66
CA LYS A 11 -5.90 -14.10 6.98
C LYS A 11 -5.53 -15.57 6.83
N THR A 12 -4.94 -15.94 5.71
CA THR A 12 -4.42 -17.28 5.47
C THR A 12 -2.95 -17.35 5.87
N LYS A 13 -2.57 -18.40 6.58
CA LYS A 13 -1.20 -18.60 7.04
C LYS A 13 -0.37 -19.30 5.97
N ILE A 14 0.93 -18.99 5.92
CA ILE A 14 1.90 -19.85 5.25
C ILE A 14 2.09 -21.09 6.13
N PRO A 15 2.13 -22.32 5.56
CA PRO A 15 2.40 -23.52 6.32
C PRO A 15 3.71 -23.44 7.12
N ASP A 16 3.77 -24.09 8.29
CA ASP A 16 4.96 -24.01 9.15
C ASP A 16 6.21 -24.62 8.51
N GLU A 17 6.04 -25.61 7.64
CA GLU A 17 7.12 -26.22 6.85
C GLU A 17 7.77 -25.28 5.84
N ASP A 18 7.03 -24.27 5.38
CA ASP A 18 7.51 -23.25 4.44
C ASP A 18 8.05 -22.01 5.15
N ASP A 19 7.92 -21.95 6.46
CA ASP A 19 8.34 -20.81 7.27
C ASP A 19 9.82 -20.50 7.06
N LEU A 20 10.17 -19.25 6.97
CA LEU A 20 11.48 -18.69 6.61
C LEU A 20 11.90 -18.83 5.13
N ASN A 21 11.41 -19.80 4.38
CA ASN A 21 11.69 -19.94 2.94
C ASN A 21 10.69 -19.19 2.08
N ALA A 22 9.43 -19.09 2.54
CA ALA A 22 8.38 -18.34 1.89
C ALA A 22 7.99 -17.08 2.68
N THR A 23 7.59 -16.07 1.97
CA THR A 23 7.11 -14.80 2.53
C THR A 23 5.95 -14.26 1.72
N ARG A 24 5.38 -13.13 2.18
CA ARG A 24 4.32 -12.39 1.49
C ARG A 24 4.57 -10.90 1.59
N PHE A 25 3.92 -10.12 0.71
CA PHE A 25 3.82 -8.68 0.91
C PHE A 25 3.03 -8.39 2.18
N TYR A 26 3.55 -7.48 3.01
CA TYR A 26 2.83 -7.12 4.24
C TYR A 26 1.63 -6.24 3.93
N ARG A 27 1.89 -5.07 3.38
CA ARG A 27 0.84 -4.09 3.08
C ARG A 27 1.36 -3.10 2.07
N TRP A 28 0.79 -3.11 0.89
CA TRP A 28 1.02 -2.05 -0.07
C TRP A 28 0.44 -0.75 0.45
N HIS A 29 1.22 0.32 0.44
CA HIS A 29 0.83 1.59 1.04
C HIS A 29 1.53 2.79 0.41
N ILE A 30 1.04 3.96 0.75
CA ILE A 30 1.60 5.27 0.49
C ILE A 30 1.93 5.88 1.85
N ASP A 31 3.12 6.45 2.02
CA ASP A 31 3.51 7.08 3.27
C ASP A 31 2.65 8.30 3.58
N ALA A 32 2.23 8.41 4.84
CA ALA A 32 1.50 9.53 5.43
C ALA A 32 0.18 9.93 4.73
N ALA A 33 -0.31 9.16 3.74
CA ALA A 33 -1.61 9.44 3.10
C ALA A 33 -2.80 9.41 4.08
N LEU A 34 -2.60 8.81 5.25
CA LEU A 34 -3.64 8.54 6.25
C LEU A 34 -3.56 9.46 7.48
N TYR A 35 -2.64 10.40 7.50
CA TYR A 35 -2.48 11.33 8.62
C TYR A 35 -3.11 12.69 8.31
N ALA A 36 -3.24 13.53 9.31
CA ALA A 36 -3.68 14.93 9.16
C ALA A 36 -2.73 15.79 8.32
N LEU A 37 -1.59 15.23 7.90
CA LEU A 37 -0.60 15.89 7.06
C LEU A 37 -0.85 15.60 5.58
N ASN A 38 -0.34 16.47 4.71
CA ASN A 38 -0.28 16.18 3.29
C ASN A 38 0.70 15.03 3.02
N PRO A 39 0.38 14.10 2.10
CA PRO A 39 1.30 13.06 1.71
C PRO A 39 2.63 13.65 1.22
N PRO A 40 3.78 13.23 1.77
CA PRO A 40 5.08 13.75 1.36
C PRO A 40 5.32 13.50 -0.13
N LYS A 41 6.03 14.42 -0.78
CA LYS A 41 6.46 14.22 -2.18
C LYS A 41 7.59 13.20 -2.27
N VAL A 42 8.50 13.24 -1.33
CA VAL A 42 9.69 12.37 -1.32
C VAL A 42 9.81 11.67 0.02
N THR A 43 10.09 10.39 -0.03
CA THR A 43 10.51 9.59 1.12
C THR A 43 11.92 9.06 0.88
N SER A 44 12.73 9.05 1.92
CA SER A 44 14.03 8.37 1.95
C SER A 44 14.02 7.20 2.92
N LEU A 45 14.64 6.11 2.51
CA LEU A 45 14.93 4.95 3.35
C LEU A 45 16.44 4.72 3.37
N VAL A 46 17.02 4.66 4.56
CA VAL A 46 18.45 4.37 4.75
C VAL A 46 18.60 3.04 5.48
N ALA A 47 19.33 2.12 4.87
CA ALA A 47 19.64 0.82 5.45
C ALA A 47 20.72 0.96 6.51
N VAL A 48 20.39 0.62 7.76
CA VAL A 48 21.34 0.67 8.90
C VAL A 48 21.88 -0.72 9.22
N ASN A 49 21.00 -1.72 9.17
CA ASN A 49 21.37 -3.12 9.32
C ASN A 49 20.43 -3.96 8.46
N VAL A 50 20.98 -4.78 7.62
CA VAL A 50 20.23 -5.66 6.73
C VAL A 50 20.69 -7.10 6.90
N PRO A 51 19.75 -8.08 6.91
CA PRO A 51 20.15 -9.48 6.92
C PRO A 51 20.78 -9.84 5.58
N ALA A 52 21.87 -10.58 5.64
CA ALA A 52 22.62 -10.96 4.44
C ALA A 52 22.35 -12.42 4.02
N GLY A 53 22.45 -12.67 2.74
CA GLY A 53 22.78 -13.96 2.15
C GLY A 53 21.62 -14.79 1.65
N ARG A 54 20.48 -14.93 2.33
CA ARG A 54 19.41 -15.80 1.83
C ARG A 54 18.35 -15.03 1.06
N ARG A 55 17.75 -15.72 0.12
CA ARG A 55 16.56 -15.26 -0.60
C ARG A 55 15.33 -16.02 -0.11
N GLN A 56 14.18 -15.49 -0.42
CA GLN A 56 12.89 -16.09 -0.08
C GLN A 56 11.98 -16.08 -1.32
N THR A 57 11.15 -17.09 -1.44
CA THR A 57 10.05 -17.09 -2.40
C THR A 57 8.91 -16.27 -1.84
N LEU A 58 8.61 -15.14 -2.47
CA LEU A 58 7.43 -14.35 -2.16
C LEU A 58 6.25 -14.95 -2.92
N ARG A 59 5.21 -15.36 -2.19
CA ARG A 59 4.00 -15.99 -2.73
C ARG A 59 2.84 -15.01 -2.68
N TYR A 60 2.12 -14.90 -3.79
CA TYR A 60 0.92 -14.07 -3.84
C TYR A 60 -0.28 -14.77 -3.19
N ASP A 61 -0.38 -16.09 -3.33
CA ASP A 61 -1.42 -16.96 -2.75
C ASP A 61 -2.87 -16.44 -2.98
N ASP A 62 -3.07 -15.77 -4.10
CA ASP A 62 -4.33 -15.16 -4.53
C ASP A 62 -5.06 -15.96 -5.63
N GLY A 63 -4.55 -17.15 -5.92
CA GLY A 63 -5.09 -18.05 -6.92
C GLY A 63 -4.47 -17.91 -8.31
N THR A 64 -3.57 -16.95 -8.54
CA THR A 64 -2.87 -16.79 -9.82
C THR A 64 -1.70 -17.76 -9.97
N GLY A 65 -1.09 -18.18 -8.86
CA GLY A 65 0.15 -18.94 -8.84
C GLY A 65 1.40 -18.06 -8.99
N ASP A 66 1.26 -16.74 -8.95
CA ASP A 66 2.39 -15.82 -9.04
C ASP A 66 3.33 -15.94 -7.84
N GLU A 67 4.62 -15.94 -8.14
CA GLU A 67 5.71 -15.96 -7.16
C GLU A 67 6.84 -15.02 -7.60
N LEU A 68 7.66 -14.58 -6.68
CA LEU A 68 8.81 -13.73 -6.92
C LEU A 68 9.95 -14.07 -5.96
N GLU A 69 11.13 -14.36 -6.48
CA GLU A 69 12.34 -14.53 -5.67
C GLU A 69 12.85 -13.16 -5.20
N VAL A 70 12.90 -12.97 -3.89
CA VAL A 70 13.29 -11.69 -3.29
C VAL A 70 14.44 -11.84 -2.29
N PRO A 71 15.32 -10.83 -2.14
CA PRO A 71 16.28 -10.79 -1.05
C PRO A 71 15.56 -10.68 0.29
N LEU A 72 16.13 -11.28 1.32
CA LEU A 72 15.57 -11.16 2.67
C LEU A 72 15.54 -9.70 3.10
N GLY A 73 14.40 -9.27 3.59
CA GLY A 73 14.22 -7.90 4.09
C GLY A 73 14.08 -6.83 3.03
N THR A 74 13.81 -7.21 1.78
CA THR A 74 13.59 -6.25 0.70
C THR A 74 12.46 -5.25 1.01
N THR A 75 12.52 -4.10 0.37
CA THR A 75 11.36 -3.22 0.16
C THR A 75 10.95 -3.36 -1.30
N ALA A 76 9.70 -3.69 -1.53
CA ALA A 76 9.13 -3.80 -2.87
C ALA A 76 8.43 -2.50 -3.25
N PHE A 77 8.62 -2.06 -4.49
CA PHE A 77 8.06 -0.84 -5.05
C PHE A 77 7.36 -1.15 -6.35
N VAL A 78 6.27 -0.45 -6.63
CA VAL A 78 5.59 -0.44 -7.93
C VAL A 78 5.22 0.97 -8.32
N SER A 79 5.27 1.22 -9.64
CA SER A 79 4.93 2.52 -10.21
C SER A 79 3.43 2.69 -10.30
N GLY A 80 2.89 3.70 -9.64
CA GLY A 80 1.49 4.10 -9.79
C GLY A 80 1.16 4.56 -11.22
N GLN A 81 2.15 5.12 -11.94
CA GLN A 81 1.98 5.47 -13.36
C GLN A 81 1.82 4.21 -14.22
N THR A 82 2.64 3.18 -13.99
CA THR A 82 2.49 1.89 -14.69
C THR A 82 1.15 1.27 -14.37
N MET A 83 0.75 1.24 -13.08
CA MET A 83 -0.59 0.77 -12.68
C MET A 83 -1.71 1.47 -13.43
N TYR A 84 -1.64 2.81 -13.55
CA TYR A 84 -2.64 3.58 -14.31
C TYR A 84 -2.62 3.23 -15.80
N ASN A 85 -1.43 3.13 -16.40
CA ASN A 85 -1.28 2.93 -17.85
C ASN A 85 -1.84 1.59 -18.34
N ILE A 86 -1.74 0.54 -17.52
CA ILE A 86 -2.23 -0.81 -17.86
C ILE A 86 -3.73 -1.02 -17.65
N LEU A 87 -4.43 -0.06 -17.04
CA LEU A 87 -5.87 -0.12 -16.89
C LEU A 87 -6.58 -0.07 -18.25
N SER A 88 -7.77 -0.66 -18.32
CA SER A 88 -8.69 -0.45 -19.44
C SER A 88 -9.08 1.02 -19.56
N GLU A 89 -9.56 1.46 -20.73
CA GLU A 89 -10.01 2.85 -20.89
C GLU A 89 -11.23 3.16 -20.01
N GLU A 90 -12.11 2.20 -19.77
CA GLU A 90 -13.22 2.31 -18.83
C GLU A 90 -12.74 2.54 -17.41
N ASP A 91 -11.77 1.73 -16.94
CA ASP A 91 -11.20 1.88 -15.61
C ASP A 91 -10.41 3.19 -15.47
N LYS A 92 -9.68 3.61 -16.52
CA LYS A 92 -9.01 4.91 -16.53
C LYS A 92 -9.99 6.07 -16.39
N GLU A 93 -11.13 6.01 -17.10
CA GLU A 93 -12.17 7.02 -16.97
C GLU A 93 -12.75 7.04 -15.57
N PHE A 94 -13.05 5.86 -15.00
CA PHE A 94 -13.54 5.74 -13.64
C PHE A 94 -12.57 6.34 -12.62
N VAL A 95 -11.29 5.90 -12.60
CA VAL A 95 -10.32 6.32 -11.58
C VAL A 95 -9.90 7.79 -11.71
N ARG A 96 -10.01 8.40 -12.90
CA ARG A 96 -9.79 9.84 -13.08
C ARG A 96 -10.84 10.70 -12.40
N ASN A 97 -12.07 10.20 -12.28
CA ASN A 97 -13.21 10.97 -11.81
C ASN A 97 -13.71 10.54 -10.42
N ALA A 98 -13.25 9.40 -9.90
CA ALA A 98 -13.61 8.90 -8.58
C ALA A 98 -12.61 9.36 -7.50
N LYS A 99 -13.09 9.39 -6.25
CA LYS A 99 -12.27 9.69 -5.07
C LYS A 99 -12.42 8.59 -4.03
N VAL A 100 -11.39 8.40 -3.24
CA VAL A 100 -11.40 7.52 -2.07
C VAL A 100 -11.49 8.32 -0.80
N GLU A 101 -12.33 7.88 0.11
CA GLU A 101 -12.38 8.37 1.50
C GLU A 101 -11.69 7.36 2.39
N TYR A 102 -10.71 7.83 3.14
CA TYR A 102 -9.98 7.01 4.10
C TYR A 102 -10.66 6.99 5.45
N ALA A 103 -10.61 5.84 6.13
CA ALA A 103 -11.14 5.71 7.46
C ALA A 103 -10.42 6.65 8.44
N PRO A 104 -11.13 7.24 9.41
CA PRO A 104 -10.47 7.93 10.50
C PRO A 104 -9.68 6.95 11.37
N HIS A 105 -8.53 7.38 11.90
CA HIS A 105 -7.63 6.53 12.68
C HIS A 105 -7.39 5.15 12.04
N PRO A 106 -6.97 5.08 10.76
CA PRO A 106 -7.11 3.86 9.96
C PRO A 106 -6.34 2.67 10.53
N TYR A 107 -5.20 2.89 11.18
CA TYR A 107 -4.43 1.80 11.81
C TYR A 107 -5.10 1.25 13.08
N ILE A 108 -5.93 2.04 13.76
CA ILE A 108 -6.76 1.58 14.87
C ILE A 108 -7.99 0.88 14.30
N TRP A 109 -8.67 1.53 13.36
CA TRP A 109 -9.86 1.02 12.71
C TRP A 109 -9.66 -0.38 12.12
N MET A 110 -8.59 -0.58 11.33
CA MET A 110 -8.32 -1.86 10.66
C MET A 110 -7.55 -2.89 11.52
N SER A 111 -7.21 -2.56 12.76
CA SER A 111 -6.31 -3.40 13.58
C SER A 111 -6.79 -4.84 13.80
N PRO A 112 -8.11 -5.13 13.92
CA PRO A 112 -8.59 -6.51 14.03
C PRO A 112 -8.67 -7.24 12.69
N ALA A 113 -8.73 -6.51 11.58
CA ALA A 113 -8.84 -7.09 10.25
C ALA A 113 -7.51 -7.76 9.80
N ARG A 114 -7.58 -8.62 8.81
CA ARG A 114 -6.43 -9.35 8.27
C ARG A 114 -6.15 -8.95 6.84
N SER A 115 -4.87 -8.91 6.49
CA SER A 115 -4.43 -8.60 5.14
C SER A 115 -4.73 -9.76 4.18
N ARG A 116 -4.99 -9.40 2.93
CA ARG A 116 -4.97 -10.34 1.81
C ARG A 116 -3.58 -10.96 1.67
N PRO A 117 -3.46 -12.18 1.11
CA PRO A 117 -2.16 -12.82 0.95
C PRO A 117 -1.17 -11.99 0.12
N ASP A 118 -1.63 -11.30 -0.92
CA ASP A 118 -0.85 -10.44 -1.79
C ASP A 118 -0.56 -9.03 -1.22
N GLY A 119 -1.04 -8.74 -0.01
CA GLY A 119 -0.83 -7.45 0.66
C GLY A 119 -1.63 -6.28 0.10
N LEU A 120 -2.48 -6.49 -0.91
CA LEU A 120 -3.35 -5.47 -1.49
C LEU A 120 -4.68 -5.34 -0.73
N GLY A 121 -4.62 -4.64 0.39
CA GLY A 121 -5.81 -4.39 1.20
C GLY A 121 -6.10 -5.48 2.22
N MET A 122 -7.28 -5.39 2.81
CA MET A 122 -7.75 -6.27 3.88
C MET A 122 -8.81 -7.21 3.35
N GLU A 123 -8.91 -8.40 3.93
CA GLU A 123 -10.08 -9.25 3.72
C GLU A 123 -11.25 -8.73 4.55
N SER A 124 -12.41 -8.61 3.89
CA SER A 124 -13.57 -7.97 4.49
C SER A 124 -14.42 -9.01 5.21
N ASP A 125 -14.18 -9.14 6.50
CA ASP A 125 -14.97 -10.01 7.40
C ASP A 125 -15.75 -9.18 8.44
N ASN A 126 -15.89 -7.88 8.25
CA ASN A 126 -16.50 -6.93 9.22
C ASN A 126 -15.80 -6.98 10.59
N LEU A 127 -14.49 -7.13 10.57
CA LEU A 127 -13.67 -7.18 11.78
C LEU A 127 -13.14 -5.80 12.19
N GLU A 128 -13.36 -4.78 11.38
CA GLU A 128 -12.94 -3.41 11.68
C GLU A 128 -13.67 -2.88 12.92
N LEU A 129 -12.97 -2.09 13.70
CA LEU A 129 -13.59 -1.46 14.88
C LEU A 129 -14.71 -0.52 14.45
N PRO A 130 -15.87 -0.53 15.14
CA PRO A 130 -16.92 0.45 14.91
C PRO A 130 -16.44 1.86 15.27
N GLU A 131 -16.99 2.89 14.64
CA GLU A 131 -16.59 4.28 14.90
C GLU A 131 -16.71 4.69 16.38
N SER A 132 -17.66 4.09 17.11
CA SER A 132 -17.86 4.33 18.54
C SER A 132 -16.69 3.88 19.42
N GLU A 133 -15.82 3.01 18.92
CA GLU A 133 -14.63 2.51 19.61
C GLU A 133 -13.35 3.21 19.16
N LEU A 134 -13.44 4.11 18.17
CA LEU A 134 -12.30 4.91 17.71
C LEU A 134 -12.08 6.12 18.63
N PRO A 135 -10.84 6.64 18.68
CA PRO A 135 -10.59 7.94 19.31
C PRO A 135 -11.48 9.04 18.71
N PRO A 136 -11.67 10.17 19.40
CA PRO A 136 -12.45 11.28 18.85
C PRO A 136 -12.00 11.65 17.43
N ILE A 137 -12.97 11.85 16.55
CA ILE A 137 -12.76 12.10 15.12
C ILE A 137 -13.09 13.57 14.84
N ASP A 138 -12.11 14.32 14.33
CA ASP A 138 -12.40 15.56 13.65
C ASP A 138 -12.74 15.25 12.17
N LYS A 139 -13.96 15.60 11.78
CA LYS A 139 -14.39 15.37 10.38
C LYS A 139 -13.54 16.11 9.35
N ALA A 140 -12.89 17.22 9.78
CA ALA A 140 -11.97 17.97 8.94
C ALA A 140 -10.67 17.18 8.60
N ASP A 141 -10.32 16.18 9.42
CA ASP A 141 -9.14 15.35 9.23
C ASP A 141 -9.40 14.14 8.33
N ILE A 142 -10.66 13.86 7.97
CA ILE A 142 -11.00 12.77 7.07
C ILE A 142 -10.50 13.12 5.66
N LYS A 143 -9.59 12.29 5.13
CA LYS A 143 -9.03 12.49 3.80
C LYS A 143 -9.94 11.91 2.73
N VAL A 144 -10.36 12.78 1.80
CA VAL A 144 -11.05 12.40 0.55
C VAL A 144 -10.15 12.82 -0.61
N LEU A 145 -9.46 11.85 -1.19
CA LEU A 145 -8.42 12.10 -2.19
C LEU A 145 -8.80 11.48 -3.54
N PRO A 146 -8.36 12.07 -4.68
CA PRO A 146 -8.50 11.42 -5.98
C PRO A 146 -7.88 10.03 -5.99
N MET A 147 -8.45 9.09 -6.76
CA MET A 147 -7.83 7.78 -6.98
C MET A 147 -6.56 7.88 -7.82
N CYS A 148 -6.48 8.88 -8.70
CA CYS A 148 -5.29 9.19 -9.49
C CYS A 148 -4.67 10.51 -9.06
N TRP A 149 -3.34 10.53 -8.95
CA TRP A 149 -2.58 11.75 -8.67
C TRP A 149 -1.75 12.13 -9.88
N LYS A 150 -1.74 13.43 -10.19
CA LYS A 150 -1.00 13.98 -11.30
C LYS A 150 0.38 14.44 -10.86
N ASN A 151 1.41 14.00 -11.54
CA ASN A 151 2.75 14.54 -11.34
C ASN A 151 2.79 15.98 -11.89
N PRO A 152 3.05 17.01 -11.07
CA PRO A 152 2.98 18.40 -11.52
C PRO A 152 4.09 18.77 -12.51
N VAL A 153 5.16 17.97 -12.60
CA VAL A 153 6.29 18.21 -13.51
C VAL A 153 6.07 17.57 -14.86
N THR A 154 5.68 16.28 -14.86
CA THR A 154 5.54 15.49 -16.10
C THR A 154 4.13 15.50 -16.68
N GLY A 155 3.13 15.84 -15.87
CA GLY A 155 1.72 15.73 -16.23
C GLY A 155 1.14 14.30 -16.17
N ASN A 156 1.98 13.29 -15.94
CA ASN A 156 1.56 11.90 -15.92
C ASN A 156 0.67 11.60 -14.70
N LEU A 157 -0.29 10.70 -14.90
CA LEU A 157 -1.18 10.19 -13.85
C LEU A 157 -0.63 8.92 -13.23
N ALA A 158 -0.79 8.79 -11.93
CA ALA A 158 -0.48 7.60 -11.15
C ALA A 158 -1.73 7.12 -10.41
N LEU A 159 -2.03 5.82 -10.44
CA LEU A 159 -3.04 5.23 -9.57
C LEU A 159 -2.46 5.14 -8.17
N GLN A 160 -2.94 6.00 -7.27
CA GLN A 160 -2.39 6.17 -5.93
C GLN A 160 -3.47 5.97 -4.87
N ILE A 161 -3.67 4.72 -4.47
CA ILE A 161 -4.65 4.33 -3.46
C ILE A 161 -3.92 3.54 -2.37
N HIS A 162 -4.19 3.88 -1.11
CA HIS A 162 -3.80 3.03 0.03
C HIS A 162 -4.89 1.98 0.28
N PRO A 163 -4.75 0.74 -0.24
CA PRO A 163 -5.88 -0.18 -0.38
C PRO A 163 -6.49 -0.64 0.95
N SER A 164 -5.69 -0.66 2.02
CA SER A 164 -6.14 -1.17 3.32
C SER A 164 -7.01 -0.19 4.10
N ALA A 165 -7.00 1.09 3.75
CA ALA A 165 -7.57 2.15 4.59
C ALA A 165 -8.81 2.81 3.98
N VAL A 166 -9.23 2.42 2.79
CA VAL A 166 -10.39 3.00 2.13
C VAL A 166 -11.66 2.54 2.82
N LYS A 167 -12.49 3.51 3.22
CA LYS A 167 -13.79 3.32 3.87
C LYS A 167 -14.95 3.56 2.91
N ALA A 168 -14.78 4.50 1.96
CA ALA A 168 -15.80 4.79 0.96
C ALA A 168 -15.17 5.17 -0.38
N ILE A 169 -15.93 5.00 -1.47
CA ILE A 169 -15.58 5.48 -2.80
C ILE A 169 -16.68 6.42 -3.29
N HIS A 170 -16.31 7.67 -3.56
CA HIS A 170 -17.16 8.67 -4.18
C HIS A 170 -17.07 8.50 -5.70
N ARG A 171 -18.17 8.05 -6.33
CA ARG A 171 -18.24 7.75 -7.76
C ARG A 171 -18.46 9.01 -8.60
N PRO A 172 -18.12 8.97 -9.90
CA PRO A 172 -18.34 10.10 -10.81
C PRO A 172 -19.81 10.53 -10.94
N ASP A 173 -20.75 9.63 -10.75
CA ASP A 173 -22.20 9.89 -10.81
C ASP A 173 -22.76 10.54 -9.52
N GLY A 174 -21.91 10.81 -8.54
CA GLY A 174 -22.29 11.40 -7.26
C GLY A 174 -22.73 10.40 -6.19
N THR A 175 -22.82 9.12 -6.53
CA THR A 175 -23.11 8.07 -5.54
C THR A 175 -21.88 7.72 -4.71
N VAL A 176 -22.12 7.17 -3.51
CA VAL A 176 -21.04 6.76 -2.60
C VAL A 176 -21.17 5.27 -2.31
N MET A 177 -20.11 4.53 -2.61
CA MET A 177 -19.98 3.13 -2.25
C MET A 177 -19.42 3.02 -0.84
N THR A 178 -20.10 2.28 0.05
CA THR A 178 -19.73 2.10 1.46
C THR A 178 -19.61 0.64 1.89
N ASP A 179 -20.03 -0.30 1.03
CA ASP A 179 -19.81 -1.73 1.29
C ASP A 179 -18.33 -2.05 1.20
N LEU A 180 -17.72 -2.44 2.32
CA LEU A 180 -16.28 -2.68 2.39
C LEU A 180 -15.84 -3.86 1.51
N LYS A 181 -16.69 -4.85 1.31
CA LYS A 181 -16.38 -5.98 0.43
C LYS A 181 -16.29 -5.53 -1.01
N GLU A 182 -17.30 -4.80 -1.49
CA GLU A 182 -17.31 -4.27 -2.86
C GLU A 182 -16.15 -3.29 -3.09
N ILE A 183 -15.86 -2.41 -2.13
CA ILE A 183 -14.73 -1.47 -2.19
C ILE A 183 -13.42 -2.22 -2.37
N ARG A 184 -13.17 -3.23 -1.55
CA ARG A 184 -11.91 -3.98 -1.54
C ARG A 184 -11.76 -4.84 -2.78
N GLU A 185 -12.83 -5.44 -3.28
CA GLU A 185 -12.82 -6.17 -4.54
C GLU A 185 -12.52 -5.25 -5.72
N LEU A 186 -13.14 -4.08 -5.77
CA LEU A 186 -12.88 -3.08 -6.81
C LEU A 186 -11.44 -2.59 -6.78
N ILE A 187 -10.93 -2.17 -5.62
CA ILE A 187 -9.55 -1.68 -5.48
C ILE A 187 -8.54 -2.78 -5.83
N HIS A 188 -8.79 -4.02 -5.36
CA HIS A 188 -7.94 -5.16 -5.69
C HIS A 188 -7.91 -5.40 -7.20
N ARG A 189 -9.05 -5.43 -7.87
CA ARG A 189 -9.15 -5.58 -9.33
C ARG A 189 -8.34 -4.50 -10.08
N LEU A 190 -8.40 -3.25 -9.60
CA LEU A 190 -7.67 -2.13 -10.22
C LEU A 190 -6.16 -2.18 -9.98
N GLN A 191 -5.71 -2.59 -8.79
CA GLN A 191 -4.29 -2.53 -8.42
C GLN A 191 -3.54 -3.85 -8.63
N ARG A 192 -4.20 -5.01 -8.57
CA ARG A 192 -3.56 -6.32 -8.66
C ARG A 192 -2.71 -6.52 -9.94
N PRO A 193 -3.18 -6.12 -11.14
CA PRO A 193 -2.34 -6.23 -12.33
C PRO A 193 -1.04 -5.44 -12.24
N GLY A 194 -1.03 -4.34 -11.49
CA GLY A 194 0.14 -3.47 -11.32
C GLY A 194 1.19 -4.00 -10.35
N ILE A 195 0.88 -5.06 -9.60
CA ILE A 195 1.85 -5.77 -8.75
C ILE A 195 2.24 -7.13 -9.34
N ALA A 196 2.01 -7.38 -10.64
CA ALA A 196 2.52 -8.58 -11.30
C ALA A 196 4.04 -8.70 -11.09
N PRO A 197 4.60 -9.93 -10.99
CA PRO A 197 6.01 -10.13 -10.65
C PRO A 197 7.00 -9.31 -11.47
N GLU A 198 6.75 -9.17 -12.76
CA GLU A 198 7.58 -8.42 -13.71
C GLU A 198 7.52 -6.89 -13.53
N LEU A 199 6.54 -6.38 -12.79
CA LEU A 199 6.36 -4.95 -12.52
C LEU A 199 6.86 -4.53 -11.14
N VAL A 200 7.17 -5.50 -10.28
CA VAL A 200 7.66 -5.25 -8.92
C VAL A 200 9.16 -5.05 -8.92
N TYR A 201 9.60 -3.90 -8.42
CA TYR A 201 11.01 -3.68 -8.10
C TYR A 201 11.25 -4.06 -6.64
N ALA A 202 11.92 -5.18 -6.42
CA ALA A 202 12.33 -5.67 -5.10
C ALA A 202 13.79 -5.26 -4.84
N HIS A 203 14.01 -4.24 -4.01
CA HIS A 203 15.35 -3.69 -3.77
C HIS A 203 16.20 -4.66 -2.93
N ASP A 204 17.39 -4.98 -3.44
CA ASP A 204 18.38 -5.80 -2.74
C ASP A 204 19.28 -4.89 -1.91
N TRP A 205 18.94 -4.77 -0.62
CA TRP A 205 19.56 -3.81 0.28
C TRP A 205 20.98 -4.20 0.67
N THR A 206 21.87 -3.23 0.62
CA THR A 206 23.18 -3.27 1.27
C THR A 206 23.21 -2.23 2.40
N GLU A 207 23.93 -2.52 3.50
CA GLU A 207 24.10 -1.55 4.58
C GLU A 207 24.72 -0.25 4.06
N GLY A 208 24.11 0.88 4.41
CA GLY A 208 24.49 2.20 3.90
C GLY A 208 23.70 2.66 2.66
N ASP A 209 22.95 1.78 2.01
CA ASP A 209 22.09 2.20 0.90
C ASP A 209 21.09 3.28 1.35
N CYS A 210 20.90 4.26 0.47
CA CYS A 210 19.90 5.30 0.62
C CYS A 210 19.00 5.32 -0.63
N VAL A 211 17.77 4.88 -0.47
CA VAL A 211 16.76 4.91 -1.54
C VAL A 211 15.85 6.12 -1.35
N LEU A 212 15.78 6.95 -2.39
CA LEU A 212 14.85 8.08 -2.49
C LEU A 212 13.76 7.72 -3.49
N PHE A 213 12.50 7.93 -3.13
CA PHE A 213 11.40 7.69 -4.05
C PHE A 213 10.31 8.77 -3.96
N ASN A 214 9.64 8.97 -5.10
CA ASN A 214 8.48 9.84 -5.17
C ASN A 214 7.26 9.13 -4.56
N ASN A 215 6.94 9.47 -3.32
CA ASN A 215 5.83 8.88 -2.59
C ASN A 215 4.44 9.18 -3.22
N GLN A 216 4.34 10.21 -4.07
CA GLN A 216 3.10 10.53 -4.79
C GLN A 216 2.96 9.82 -6.14
N GLY A 217 3.90 8.95 -6.50
CA GLY A 217 3.90 8.18 -7.75
C GLY A 217 4.25 6.71 -7.58
N VAL A 218 4.49 6.25 -6.36
CA VAL A 218 4.91 4.89 -6.03
C VAL A 218 4.09 4.38 -4.85
N ILE A 219 3.66 3.13 -4.90
CA ILE A 219 3.26 2.40 -3.70
C ILE A 219 4.34 1.38 -3.34
N HIS A 220 4.49 1.09 -2.07
CA HIS A 220 5.55 0.21 -1.61
C HIS A 220 5.11 -0.65 -0.43
N THR A 221 5.90 -1.69 -0.15
CA THR A 221 5.67 -2.59 0.98
C THR A 221 6.97 -3.22 1.43
N VAL A 222 6.99 -3.71 2.67
CA VAL A 222 8.07 -4.55 3.17
C VAL A 222 7.70 -6.01 3.02
N VAL A 223 8.73 -6.86 2.94
CA VAL A 223 8.60 -8.31 2.94
C VAL A 223 9.64 -8.93 3.87
N GLY A 224 9.38 -10.12 4.30
CA GLY A 224 10.35 -10.93 5.01
C GLY A 224 9.72 -11.74 6.15
N ALA A 225 10.13 -13.00 6.23
CA ALA A 225 10.02 -13.84 7.41
C ALA A 225 11.45 -14.00 7.95
N PHE A 226 11.68 -13.55 9.17
CA PHE A 226 13.02 -13.42 9.77
C PHE A 226 13.22 -14.46 10.85
N ALA A 227 14.38 -15.11 10.85
CA ALA A 227 14.84 -15.85 12.00
C ALA A 227 15.13 -14.92 13.18
N PRO A 228 15.18 -15.41 14.43
CA PRO A 228 15.36 -14.54 15.60
C PRO A 228 16.66 -13.71 15.59
N GLU A 229 17.70 -14.21 14.95
CA GLU A 229 18.99 -13.55 14.79
C GLU A 229 19.05 -12.57 13.62
N GLU A 230 18.16 -12.68 12.66
CA GLU A 230 18.12 -11.82 11.48
C GLU A 230 17.47 -10.48 11.82
N LYS A 231 18.20 -9.40 11.55
CA LYS A 231 17.75 -8.05 11.88
C LYS A 231 17.63 -7.20 10.63
N ARG A 232 16.56 -6.45 10.55
CA ARG A 232 16.33 -5.41 9.55
C ARG A 232 16.09 -4.08 10.27
N LEU A 233 17.02 -3.14 10.13
CA LEU A 233 16.94 -1.82 10.76
C LEU A 233 17.12 -0.74 9.69
N PHE A 234 16.16 0.17 9.63
CA PHE A 234 16.14 1.29 8.68
C PHE A 234 15.83 2.60 9.39
N LYS A 235 16.34 3.68 8.81
CA LYS A 235 15.87 5.04 9.10
C LYS A 235 15.02 5.50 7.92
N GLN A 236 13.86 6.07 8.23
CA GLN A 236 12.95 6.65 7.24
C GLN A 236 12.79 8.14 7.51
N CYS A 237 12.80 8.92 6.45
CA CYS A 237 12.49 10.33 6.52
C CYS A 237 11.48 10.68 5.42
N ASN A 238 10.34 11.18 5.83
CA ASN A 238 9.29 11.69 4.93
C ASN A 238 9.47 13.22 4.84
N MET A 239 9.78 13.73 3.65
CA MET A 239 9.88 15.16 3.44
C MET A 239 8.48 15.77 3.35
N ALA A 240 8.13 16.58 4.35
CA ALA A 240 6.83 17.22 4.44
C ALA A 240 6.48 17.98 3.14
N SER A 241 5.24 17.85 2.69
CA SER A 241 4.70 18.62 1.59
C SER A 241 3.87 19.78 2.15
N SER A 242 4.16 20.99 1.70
CA SER A 242 3.37 22.19 2.02
C SER A 242 2.04 22.22 1.27
N GLU A 243 1.93 21.43 0.21
CA GLU A 243 0.77 21.38 -0.68
C GLU A 243 0.13 19.99 -0.64
N GLY A 244 -1.18 19.95 -0.91
CA GLY A 244 -1.90 18.72 -1.13
C GLY A 244 -1.47 17.98 -2.40
N VAL A 245 -2.07 16.85 -2.67
CA VAL A 245 -1.82 16.10 -3.90
C VAL A 245 -2.57 16.73 -5.07
N MET A 246 -1.96 16.72 -6.26
CA MET A 246 -2.62 17.23 -7.47
C MET A 246 -3.51 16.14 -8.07
N GLY A 247 -4.79 16.45 -8.27
CA GLY A 247 -5.72 15.57 -8.96
C GLY A 247 -5.57 15.63 -10.49
N PRO A 248 -6.26 14.72 -11.21
CA PRO A 248 -6.26 14.73 -12.68
C PRO A 248 -6.74 16.06 -13.29
N ASP A 249 -7.65 16.74 -12.60
CA ASP A 249 -8.20 18.05 -12.97
C ASP A 249 -7.24 19.22 -12.73
N GLY A 250 -6.07 18.96 -12.17
CA GLY A 250 -5.06 19.97 -11.85
C GLY A 250 -5.30 20.71 -10.53
N LYS A 251 -6.33 20.34 -9.76
CA LYS A 251 -6.58 20.91 -8.43
C LYS A 251 -5.76 20.20 -7.36
N LEU A 252 -5.50 20.93 -6.28
CA LEU A 252 -4.91 20.37 -5.05
C LEU A 252 -6.01 19.88 -4.11
N TYR A 253 -5.74 18.77 -3.44
CA TYR A 253 -6.63 18.06 -2.54
C TYR A 253 -5.99 17.86 -1.17
#